data_843b000fde04195fb1749cf8f397add5
#
_entry.id   843b000fde04195fb1749cf8f397add5
#
_cell.length_a   1.000
_cell.length_b   1.000
_cell.length_c   1.000
_cell.angle_alpha   90.00
_cell.angle_beta   90.00
_cell.angle_gamma   90.00
#
_symmetry.space_group_name_H-M   'P 1'
#
loop_
_entity.id
_entity.type
_entity.pdbx_description
1 polymer ?
#
loop_
_entity_poly.entity_id
_entity_poly.type
_entity_poly.pdbx_seq_one_letter_code
_entity_poly.pdbx_strand_id
1 'polypeptide(L)'
;MIQTDILIIGAGPTGLFAVFEAGLLQLKCHIIDALPQPGGQLAELYPKKPIFDIPGYPSVLAGDLVTNLMEQIKQFQPGFTLGETAETIEKLEDGTFIVTTNEGTKHQAKAIAIAGGLGTFEPRKPILKDLEFYEIEDRGVEYFVKDPEKFRNKRVVIAGGGDSALDWTIFLKDVAAEVTIIHRRTQFRGHPDSVQKVMDMDAQKDIQLIVNSEVVQLKGDAESNHLSAVGIATDGTEELNWVECDYFLPLFGLSPKLGPIADWGLNIDKAAIEVNTFDYSTNVPGIYAIGDINTYPGKLKLILCGFHEATLMVQSAFKRIYPNKNNVLKYTTVNGVQGF
;
A
#
# COMPACT_ATOMS: atom_id res chain seq x y z
N MET A 1 -26.85 7.12 -11.77
CA MET A 1 -25.82 6.24 -12.33
C MET A 1 -24.74 7.10 -12.98
N ILE A 2 -23.50 6.95 -12.55
CA ILE A 2 -22.33 7.68 -13.03
C ILE A 2 -21.80 6.97 -14.28
N GLN A 3 -21.51 7.72 -15.36
CA GLN A 3 -20.99 7.15 -16.62
C GLN A 3 -19.55 7.63 -16.86
N THR A 4 -18.68 6.69 -17.24
CA THR A 4 -17.26 6.96 -17.50
C THR A 4 -16.71 6.06 -18.61
N ASP A 5 -15.55 6.39 -19.18
CA ASP A 5 -14.88 5.49 -20.12
C ASP A 5 -14.12 4.40 -19.37
N ILE A 6 -13.34 4.78 -18.36
CA ILE A 6 -12.61 3.84 -17.50
C ILE A 6 -13.01 4.07 -16.05
N LEU A 7 -13.49 3.02 -15.38
CA LEU A 7 -13.67 2.99 -13.94
C LEU A 7 -12.41 2.40 -13.29
N ILE A 8 -11.79 3.17 -12.41
CA ILE A 8 -10.58 2.76 -11.68
C ILE A 8 -10.96 2.40 -10.25
N ILE A 9 -10.55 1.23 -9.77
CA ILE A 9 -10.80 0.77 -8.42
C ILE A 9 -9.50 0.83 -7.64
N GLY A 10 -9.38 1.82 -6.78
CA GLY A 10 -8.21 2.16 -6.00
C GLY A 10 -7.58 3.50 -6.41
N ALA A 11 -7.54 4.44 -5.46
CA ALA A 11 -6.96 5.78 -5.61
C ALA A 11 -5.51 5.85 -5.11
N GLY A 12 -4.80 4.72 -5.10
CA GLY A 12 -3.36 4.67 -4.82
C GLY A 12 -2.55 5.27 -5.98
N PRO A 13 -1.20 5.36 -5.86
CA PRO A 13 -0.35 6.04 -6.85
C PRO A 13 -0.54 5.49 -8.27
N THR A 14 -0.68 4.18 -8.42
CA THR A 14 -0.91 3.54 -9.73
C THR A 14 -2.25 3.93 -10.34
N GLY A 15 -3.32 3.95 -9.54
CA GLY A 15 -4.66 4.36 -9.99
C GLY A 15 -4.69 5.84 -10.39
N LEU A 16 -4.05 6.71 -9.60
CA LEU A 16 -3.93 8.13 -9.93
C LEU A 16 -3.14 8.33 -11.24
N PHE A 17 -2.02 7.63 -11.42
CA PHE A 17 -1.25 7.75 -12.65
C PHE A 17 -2.01 7.19 -13.87
N ALA A 18 -2.84 6.16 -13.70
CA ALA A 18 -3.71 5.67 -14.78
C ALA A 18 -4.70 6.74 -15.27
N VAL A 19 -5.18 7.63 -14.39
CA VAL A 19 -6.00 8.79 -14.79
C VAL A 19 -5.20 9.74 -15.68
N PHE A 20 -3.93 10.00 -15.35
CA PHE A 20 -3.07 10.87 -16.16
C PHE A 20 -2.93 10.31 -17.58
N GLU A 21 -2.55 9.05 -17.71
CA GLU A 21 -2.38 8.38 -19.01
C GLU A 21 -3.70 8.34 -19.82
N ALA A 22 -4.83 8.06 -19.15
CA ALA A 22 -6.14 8.08 -19.78
C ALA A 22 -6.55 9.48 -20.26
N GLY A 23 -6.26 10.51 -19.47
CA GLY A 23 -6.54 11.90 -19.79
C GLY A 23 -5.77 12.37 -21.02
N LEU A 24 -4.52 11.92 -21.23
CA LEU A 24 -3.74 12.19 -22.44
C LEU A 24 -4.43 11.63 -23.70
N LEU A 25 -5.23 10.58 -23.57
CA LEU A 25 -6.03 9.97 -24.63
C LEU A 25 -7.48 10.49 -24.66
N GLN A 26 -7.80 11.52 -23.88
CA GLN A 26 -9.13 12.09 -23.75
C GLN A 26 -10.19 11.08 -23.29
N LEU A 27 -9.80 10.08 -22.50
CA LEU A 27 -10.69 9.16 -21.83
C LEU A 27 -11.14 9.75 -20.49
N LYS A 28 -12.43 9.68 -20.21
CA LYS A 28 -12.98 10.08 -18.91
C LYS A 28 -12.76 8.97 -17.89
N CYS A 29 -12.26 9.34 -16.72
CA CYS A 29 -12.06 8.42 -15.60
C CYS A 29 -12.94 8.76 -14.41
N HIS A 30 -13.37 7.73 -13.71
CA HIS A 30 -13.94 7.83 -12.37
C HIS A 30 -13.24 6.82 -11.46
N ILE A 31 -12.93 7.24 -10.23
CA ILE A 31 -12.21 6.40 -9.25
C ILE A 31 -13.15 6.04 -8.11
N ILE A 32 -13.15 4.76 -7.71
CA ILE A 32 -13.75 4.28 -6.46
C ILE A 32 -12.62 3.91 -5.51
N ASP A 33 -12.69 4.37 -4.24
CA ASP A 33 -11.77 3.91 -3.19
C ASP A 33 -12.51 3.77 -1.86
N ALA A 34 -12.18 2.71 -1.13
CA ALA A 34 -12.71 2.45 0.21
C ALA A 34 -12.26 3.46 1.26
N LEU A 35 -11.14 4.15 1.03
CA LEU A 35 -10.64 5.20 1.89
C LEU A 35 -11.36 6.54 1.64
N PRO A 36 -11.49 7.39 2.66
CA PRO A 36 -12.15 8.69 2.52
C PRO A 36 -11.29 9.73 1.78
N GLN A 37 -10.03 9.40 1.45
CA GLN A 37 -9.09 10.26 0.75
C GLN A 37 -8.24 9.48 -0.25
N PRO A 38 -7.80 10.11 -1.37
CA PRO A 38 -6.86 9.48 -2.30
C PRO A 38 -5.48 9.26 -1.68
N GLY A 39 -4.71 8.33 -2.26
CA GLY A 39 -3.32 8.06 -1.93
C GLY A 39 -3.05 6.63 -1.49
N GLY A 40 -4.08 5.86 -1.13
CA GLY A 40 -3.95 4.47 -0.72
C GLY A 40 -2.96 4.31 0.43
N GLN A 41 -2.07 3.31 0.35
CA GLN A 41 -1.07 3.02 1.40
C GLN A 41 -0.17 4.22 1.72
N LEU A 42 0.18 5.04 0.75
CA LEU A 42 1.07 6.18 0.90
C LEU A 42 0.49 7.24 1.82
N ALA A 43 -0.80 7.52 1.68
CA ALA A 43 -1.48 8.50 2.51
C ALA A 43 -1.91 7.92 3.87
N GLU A 44 -2.36 6.64 3.87
CA GLU A 44 -2.96 6.05 5.06
C GLU A 44 -1.95 5.48 6.04
N LEU A 45 -0.85 4.84 5.56
CA LEU A 45 0.03 4.08 6.42
C LEU A 45 1.34 4.79 6.78
N TYR A 46 1.91 5.57 5.84
CA TYR A 46 3.25 6.14 6.03
C TYR A 46 3.48 7.45 5.24
N PRO A 47 2.62 8.48 5.38
CA PRO A 47 2.70 9.69 4.56
C PRO A 47 4.03 10.45 4.72
N LYS A 48 4.67 10.35 5.86
CA LYS A 48 5.95 11.01 6.19
C LYS A 48 7.18 10.14 5.91
N LYS A 49 7.00 8.93 5.35
CA LYS A 49 8.13 8.05 4.99
C LYS A 49 8.75 8.51 3.68
N PRO A 50 10.09 8.66 3.61
CA PRO A 50 10.77 8.93 2.35
C PRO A 50 10.78 7.70 1.44
N ILE A 51 10.59 7.92 0.14
CA ILE A 51 10.66 6.94 -0.95
C ILE A 51 11.83 7.33 -1.83
N PHE A 52 12.69 6.37 -2.19
CA PHE A 52 13.94 6.61 -2.93
C PHE A 52 13.95 6.02 -4.34
N ASP A 53 12.94 5.22 -4.70
CA ASP A 53 12.87 4.46 -5.95
C ASP A 53 11.85 5.03 -6.95
N ILE A 54 11.52 6.32 -6.81
CA ILE A 54 10.74 7.07 -7.82
C ILE A 54 11.71 7.78 -8.76
N PRO A 55 11.76 7.42 -10.05
CA PRO A 55 12.67 8.04 -11.00
C PRO A 55 12.51 9.56 -11.08
N GLY A 56 13.64 10.27 -11.08
CA GLY A 56 13.66 11.73 -11.11
C GLY A 56 13.63 12.42 -9.74
N TYR A 57 13.39 11.67 -8.66
CA TYR A 57 13.45 12.14 -7.29
C TYR A 57 14.60 11.45 -6.55
N PRO A 58 15.59 12.17 -6.03
CA PRO A 58 16.57 11.58 -5.10
C PRO A 58 15.90 11.01 -3.85
N SER A 59 14.83 11.68 -3.39
CA SER A 59 13.92 11.24 -2.33
C SER A 59 12.64 12.06 -2.43
N VAL A 60 11.50 11.47 -2.13
CA VAL A 60 10.20 12.15 -2.03
C VAL A 60 9.42 11.55 -0.86
N LEU A 61 8.73 12.37 -0.06
CA LEU A 61 7.83 11.84 0.95
C LEU A 61 6.61 11.17 0.30
N ALA A 62 6.12 10.10 0.89
CA ALA A 62 4.99 9.34 0.36
C ALA A 62 3.75 10.23 0.17
N GLY A 63 3.44 11.11 1.13
CA GLY A 63 2.34 12.08 1.03
C GLY A 63 2.57 13.14 -0.06
N ASP A 64 3.81 13.60 -0.24
CA ASP A 64 4.14 14.57 -1.29
C ASP A 64 4.01 13.96 -2.69
N LEU A 65 4.38 12.68 -2.85
CA LEU A 65 4.15 11.96 -4.11
C LEU A 65 2.66 11.90 -4.45
N VAL A 66 1.79 11.63 -3.46
CA VAL A 66 0.32 11.65 -3.66
C VAL A 66 -0.15 13.04 -4.06
N THR A 67 0.32 14.09 -3.38
CA THR A 67 -0.01 15.48 -3.70
C THR A 67 0.37 15.85 -5.14
N ASN A 68 1.57 15.45 -5.57
CA ASN A 68 2.06 15.69 -6.93
C ASN A 68 1.22 14.93 -7.98
N LEU A 69 0.85 13.67 -7.71
CA LEU A 69 -0.01 12.89 -8.61
C LEU A 69 -1.42 13.51 -8.70
N MET A 70 -1.98 13.97 -7.59
CA MET A 70 -3.28 14.65 -7.59
C MET A 70 -3.24 15.96 -8.40
N GLU A 71 -2.18 16.76 -8.28
CA GLU A 71 -2.01 17.97 -9.09
C GLU A 71 -1.85 17.62 -10.58
N GLN A 72 -1.11 16.53 -10.90
CA GLN A 72 -0.90 16.06 -12.26
C GLN A 72 -2.19 15.68 -12.98
N ILE A 73 -3.18 15.11 -12.26
CA ILE A 73 -4.45 14.66 -12.85
C ILE A 73 -5.55 15.72 -12.80
N LYS A 74 -5.39 16.79 -12.06
CA LYS A 74 -6.41 17.82 -11.81
C LYS A 74 -7.02 18.39 -13.09
N GLN A 75 -6.21 18.63 -14.11
CA GLN A 75 -6.64 19.13 -15.40
C GLN A 75 -7.65 18.21 -16.12
N PHE A 76 -7.60 16.90 -15.88
CA PHE A 76 -8.49 15.92 -16.49
C PHE A 76 -9.82 15.75 -15.75
N GLN A 77 -9.97 16.39 -14.59
CA GLN A 77 -11.18 16.44 -13.76
C GLN A 77 -11.81 15.04 -13.55
N PRO A 78 -11.04 14.04 -13.06
CA PRO A 78 -11.63 12.74 -12.77
C PRO A 78 -12.70 12.84 -11.69
N GLY A 79 -13.74 12.00 -11.79
CA GLY A 79 -14.70 11.84 -10.72
C GLY A 79 -14.15 10.93 -9.62
N PHE A 80 -14.62 11.11 -8.39
CA PHE A 80 -14.27 10.27 -7.24
C PHE A 80 -15.54 9.82 -6.50
N THR A 81 -15.55 8.55 -6.10
CA THR A 81 -16.45 7.96 -5.11
C THR A 81 -15.56 7.38 -4.01
N LEU A 82 -15.39 8.14 -2.94
CA LEU A 82 -14.49 7.81 -1.82
C LEU A 82 -15.30 7.32 -0.61
N GLY A 83 -14.70 6.47 0.22
CA GLY A 83 -15.35 5.84 1.37
C GLY A 83 -16.29 4.70 0.98
N GLU A 84 -16.27 4.26 -0.28
CA GLU A 84 -17.11 3.20 -0.78
C GLU A 84 -16.28 2.08 -1.41
N THR A 85 -16.71 0.83 -1.23
CA THR A 85 -16.07 -0.36 -1.78
C THR A 85 -16.83 -0.86 -3.00
N ALA A 86 -16.13 -1.12 -4.11
CA ALA A 86 -16.72 -1.79 -5.26
C ALA A 86 -17.12 -3.22 -4.88
N GLU A 87 -18.42 -3.54 -4.93
CA GLU A 87 -18.95 -4.79 -4.40
C GLU A 87 -19.35 -5.76 -5.51
N THR A 88 -20.24 -5.34 -6.41
CA THR A 88 -20.72 -6.22 -7.47
C THR A 88 -20.40 -5.67 -8.84
N ILE A 89 -20.26 -6.57 -9.81
CA ILE A 89 -20.06 -6.25 -11.21
C ILE A 89 -21.09 -6.98 -12.07
N GLU A 90 -21.67 -6.27 -13.03
CA GLU A 90 -22.54 -6.81 -14.05
C GLU A 90 -21.99 -6.42 -15.44
N LYS A 91 -21.82 -7.38 -16.32
CA LYS A 91 -21.45 -7.12 -17.72
C LYS A 91 -22.70 -7.06 -18.59
N LEU A 92 -22.88 -5.95 -19.30
CA LEU A 92 -24.01 -5.74 -20.18
C LEU A 92 -23.78 -6.34 -21.58
N GLU A 93 -24.87 -6.49 -22.36
CA GLU A 93 -24.83 -7.03 -23.73
C GLU A 93 -23.99 -6.18 -24.69
N ASP A 94 -23.93 -4.86 -24.47
CA ASP A 94 -23.11 -3.94 -25.25
C ASP A 94 -21.61 -4.00 -24.90
N GLY A 95 -21.24 -4.86 -23.94
CA GLY A 95 -19.87 -5.07 -23.48
C GLY A 95 -19.38 -4.05 -22.48
N THR A 96 -20.25 -3.14 -22.01
CA THR A 96 -19.97 -2.24 -20.86
C THR A 96 -20.23 -2.96 -19.53
N PHE A 97 -19.85 -2.33 -18.43
CA PHE A 97 -19.98 -2.89 -17.09
C PHE A 97 -20.76 -1.94 -16.18
N ILE A 98 -21.58 -2.49 -15.30
CA ILE A 98 -22.11 -1.76 -14.14
C ILE A 98 -21.41 -2.29 -12.89
N VAL A 99 -20.76 -1.40 -12.15
CA VAL A 99 -20.21 -1.68 -10.82
C VAL A 99 -21.08 -0.97 -9.80
N THR A 100 -21.52 -1.73 -8.78
CA THR A 100 -22.29 -1.20 -7.66
C THR A 100 -21.43 -1.27 -6.40
N THR A 101 -21.40 -0.19 -5.63
CA THR A 101 -20.68 -0.13 -4.37
C THR A 101 -21.53 -0.67 -3.20
N ASN A 102 -20.89 -0.86 -2.04
CA ASN A 102 -21.56 -1.25 -0.79
C ASN A 102 -22.65 -0.25 -0.35
N GLU A 103 -22.55 1.01 -0.75
CA GLU A 103 -23.56 2.05 -0.48
C GLU A 103 -24.63 2.12 -1.57
N GLY A 104 -24.58 1.26 -2.60
CA GLY A 104 -25.52 1.20 -3.70
C GLY A 104 -25.27 2.21 -4.83
N THR A 105 -24.15 2.93 -4.81
CA THR A 105 -23.76 3.82 -5.90
C THR A 105 -23.41 3.02 -7.15
N LYS A 106 -24.03 3.38 -8.29
CA LYS A 106 -23.87 2.66 -9.56
C LYS A 106 -23.01 3.43 -10.56
N HIS A 107 -22.01 2.75 -11.10
CA HIS A 107 -21.08 3.26 -12.10
C HIS A 107 -21.17 2.41 -13.37
N GLN A 108 -21.42 3.03 -14.53
CA GLN A 108 -21.34 2.38 -15.82
C GLN A 108 -20.05 2.76 -16.52
N ALA A 109 -19.26 1.77 -16.96
CA ALA A 109 -17.97 1.98 -17.58
C ALA A 109 -17.76 1.06 -18.79
N LYS A 110 -16.96 1.53 -19.77
CA LYS A 110 -16.56 0.75 -20.96
C LYS A 110 -15.40 -0.19 -20.66
N ALA A 111 -14.57 0.16 -19.69
CA ALA A 111 -13.48 -0.66 -19.16
C ALA A 111 -13.32 -0.45 -17.67
N ILE A 112 -12.72 -1.43 -16.98
CA ILE A 112 -12.43 -1.40 -15.54
C ILE A 112 -10.94 -1.62 -15.35
N ALA A 113 -10.31 -0.78 -14.53
CA ALA A 113 -8.92 -0.92 -14.08
C ALA A 113 -8.89 -1.16 -12.56
N ILE A 114 -8.48 -2.34 -12.14
CA ILE A 114 -8.33 -2.68 -10.72
C ILE A 114 -6.92 -2.30 -10.30
N ALA A 115 -6.81 -1.29 -9.43
CA ALA A 115 -5.57 -0.73 -8.87
C ALA A 115 -5.58 -0.75 -7.33
N GLY A 116 -6.24 -1.76 -6.74
CA GLY A 116 -6.56 -1.87 -5.32
C GLY A 116 -5.36 -2.22 -4.41
N GLY A 117 -4.12 -2.23 -4.93
CA GLY A 117 -2.92 -2.50 -4.14
C GLY A 117 -2.94 -3.89 -3.48
N LEU A 118 -2.81 -3.96 -2.16
CA LEU A 118 -2.92 -5.19 -1.38
C LEU A 118 -4.36 -5.49 -0.93
N GLY A 119 -5.34 -4.68 -1.36
CA GLY A 119 -6.71 -4.75 -0.86
C GLY A 119 -6.85 -4.04 0.49
N THR A 120 -7.58 -4.64 1.43
CA THR A 120 -7.75 -4.07 2.77
C THR A 120 -6.44 -4.06 3.55
N PHE A 121 -6.19 -2.96 4.31
CA PHE A 121 -4.96 -2.78 5.10
C PHE A 121 -5.05 -3.49 6.45
N GLU A 122 -5.22 -4.80 6.44
CA GLU A 122 -5.19 -5.58 7.68
C GLU A 122 -3.75 -5.95 8.05
N PRO A 123 -3.22 -5.43 9.17
CA PRO A 123 -1.93 -5.84 9.67
C PRO A 123 -1.97 -7.29 10.14
N ARG A 124 -0.88 -8.01 9.94
CA ARG A 124 -0.69 -9.31 10.58
C ARG A 124 -0.41 -9.10 12.06
N LYS A 125 -1.35 -9.56 12.89
CA LYS A 125 -1.27 -9.39 14.33
C LYS A 125 -0.52 -10.56 14.99
N PRO A 126 0.30 -10.30 16.03
CA PRO A 126 0.80 -11.36 16.90
C PRO A 126 -0.34 -11.97 17.71
N ILE A 127 -0.18 -13.24 18.10
CA ILE A 127 -1.13 -13.91 19.00
C ILE A 127 -0.64 -13.66 20.43
N LEU A 128 -1.13 -12.59 21.06
CA LEU A 128 -0.76 -12.19 22.42
C LEU A 128 -2.00 -12.01 23.27
N LYS A 129 -1.89 -12.36 24.55
CA LYS A 129 -2.93 -12.08 25.52
C LYS A 129 -3.06 -10.56 25.70
N ASP A 130 -4.28 -10.09 25.84
CA ASP A 130 -4.63 -8.68 26.08
C ASP A 130 -4.18 -7.71 24.95
N LEU A 131 -3.85 -8.24 23.75
CA LEU A 131 -3.42 -7.42 22.62
C LEU A 131 -4.45 -6.36 22.24
N GLU A 132 -5.74 -6.74 22.14
CA GLU A 132 -6.83 -5.84 21.79
C GLU A 132 -6.97 -4.65 22.76
N PHE A 133 -6.60 -4.84 24.01
CA PHE A 133 -6.61 -3.76 25.01
C PHE A 133 -5.54 -2.70 24.68
N TYR A 134 -4.34 -3.12 24.27
CA TYR A 134 -3.23 -2.21 23.96
C TYR A 134 -3.28 -1.64 22.53
N GLU A 135 -4.14 -2.19 21.66
CA GLU A 135 -4.40 -1.66 20.31
C GLU A 135 -5.31 -0.42 20.33
N ILE A 136 -6.01 -0.16 21.43
CA ILE A 136 -6.80 1.05 21.58
C ILE A 136 -5.85 2.25 21.50
N GLU A 137 -6.31 3.31 20.83
CA GLU A 137 -5.53 4.52 20.60
C GLU A 137 -4.83 5.00 21.88
N ASP A 138 -3.55 5.32 21.75
CA ASP A 138 -2.65 5.76 22.82
C ASP A 138 -2.40 4.77 23.97
N ARG A 139 -2.60 3.47 23.75
CA ARG A 139 -2.25 2.43 24.76
C ARG A 139 -0.96 1.67 24.46
N GLY A 140 -0.27 2.00 23.36
CA GLY A 140 1.12 1.61 23.14
C GLY A 140 1.36 0.54 22.08
N VAL A 141 0.34 -0.12 21.48
CA VAL A 141 0.53 -1.02 20.33
C VAL A 141 0.05 -0.37 19.06
N GLU A 142 0.94 -0.24 18.07
CA GLU A 142 0.62 0.36 16.77
C GLU A 142 1.21 -0.44 15.61
N TYR A 143 0.45 -0.55 14.53
CA TYR A 143 0.83 -1.31 13.34
C TYR A 143 1.37 -0.44 12.21
N PHE A 144 1.22 0.88 12.34
CA PHE A 144 1.59 1.87 11.33
C PHE A 144 2.23 3.08 11.99
N VAL A 145 3.15 3.70 11.29
CA VAL A 145 3.79 4.95 11.75
C VAL A 145 3.28 6.09 10.86
N LYS A 146 2.13 6.64 11.23
CA LYS A 146 1.54 7.80 10.51
C LYS A 146 2.30 9.09 10.81
N ASP A 147 2.69 9.28 12.06
CA ASP A 147 3.50 10.41 12.53
C ASP A 147 4.67 9.93 13.38
N PRO A 148 5.90 9.95 12.85
CA PRO A 148 7.08 9.57 13.61
C PRO A 148 7.33 10.41 14.87
N GLU A 149 6.87 11.69 14.88
CA GLU A 149 7.04 12.59 16.03
C GLU A 149 6.29 12.10 17.29
N LYS A 150 5.28 11.26 17.13
CA LYS A 150 4.60 10.58 18.24
C LYS A 150 5.57 9.79 19.13
N PHE A 151 6.62 9.26 18.53
CA PHE A 151 7.63 8.43 19.22
C PHE A 151 8.82 9.23 19.78
N ARG A 152 8.79 10.56 19.66
CA ARG A 152 9.89 11.42 20.16
C ARG A 152 10.10 11.23 21.66
N ASN A 153 11.35 10.94 22.04
CA ASN A 153 11.77 10.67 23.40
C ASN A 153 11.04 9.48 24.06
N LYS A 154 10.53 8.53 23.26
CA LYS A 154 9.90 7.29 23.73
C LYS A 154 10.81 6.09 23.53
N ARG A 155 10.63 5.04 24.32
CA ARG A 155 11.26 3.73 24.12
C ARG A 155 10.36 2.94 23.18
N VAL A 156 10.89 2.53 22.04
CA VAL A 156 10.13 1.86 20.99
C VAL A 156 10.68 0.46 20.75
N VAL A 157 9.82 -0.53 20.86
CA VAL A 157 10.14 -1.91 20.46
C VAL A 157 9.48 -2.19 19.11
N ILE A 158 10.27 -2.62 18.13
CA ILE A 158 9.84 -3.02 16.81
C ILE A 158 10.00 -4.54 16.68
N ALA A 159 8.95 -5.26 16.31
CA ALA A 159 9.06 -6.67 15.97
C ALA A 159 8.85 -6.89 14.48
N GLY A 160 9.82 -7.53 13.82
CA GLY A 160 9.75 -7.82 12.38
C GLY A 160 11.11 -8.07 11.77
N GLY A 161 11.13 -8.41 10.48
CA GLY A 161 12.38 -8.71 9.75
C GLY A 161 12.27 -8.45 8.26
N GLY A 162 11.24 -7.72 7.82
CA GLY A 162 11.07 -7.21 6.47
C GLY A 162 11.44 -5.73 6.37
N ASP A 163 11.36 -5.16 5.17
CA ASP A 163 11.74 -3.77 4.88
C ASP A 163 11.07 -2.76 5.81
N SER A 164 9.77 -2.93 6.08
CA SER A 164 9.05 -1.99 6.97
C SER A 164 9.65 -1.92 8.37
N ALA A 165 10.03 -3.07 8.97
CA ALA A 165 10.63 -3.09 10.29
C ALA A 165 12.03 -2.47 10.30
N LEU A 166 12.85 -2.79 9.28
CA LEU A 166 14.21 -2.24 9.16
C LEU A 166 14.19 -0.73 8.91
N ASP A 167 13.37 -0.27 7.97
CA ASP A 167 13.27 1.14 7.61
C ASP A 167 12.80 2.00 8.81
N TRP A 168 11.79 1.53 9.54
CA TRP A 168 11.34 2.26 10.72
C TRP A 168 12.33 2.19 11.87
N THR A 169 13.11 1.12 12.02
CA THR A 169 14.23 1.07 12.98
C THR A 169 15.27 2.13 12.64
N ILE A 170 15.67 2.22 11.37
CA ILE A 170 16.65 3.21 10.89
C ILE A 170 16.13 4.64 11.10
N PHE A 171 14.85 4.88 10.79
CA PHE A 171 14.28 6.22 10.90
C PHE A 171 14.07 6.65 12.36
N LEU A 172 13.48 5.77 13.18
CA LEU A 172 13.12 6.11 14.57
C LEU A 172 14.33 6.21 15.51
N LYS A 173 15.48 5.68 15.13
CA LYS A 173 16.73 5.87 15.87
C LYS A 173 17.02 7.35 16.17
N ASP A 174 16.73 8.25 15.24
CA ASP A 174 16.99 9.68 15.37
C ASP A 174 15.83 10.46 16.05
N VAL A 175 14.73 9.78 16.34
CA VAL A 175 13.50 10.39 16.92
C VAL A 175 13.23 9.87 18.33
N ALA A 176 13.24 8.55 18.52
CA ALA A 176 12.95 7.91 19.78
C ALA A 176 14.12 8.07 20.79
N ALA A 177 13.84 7.87 22.06
CA ALA A 177 14.89 7.81 23.09
C ALA A 177 15.69 6.52 22.97
N GLU A 178 14.99 5.41 22.72
CA GLU A 178 15.59 4.08 22.56
C GLU A 178 14.80 3.31 21.51
N VAL A 179 15.50 2.54 20.66
CA VAL A 179 14.89 1.64 19.69
C VAL A 179 15.45 0.24 19.89
N THR A 180 14.56 -0.71 20.12
CA THR A 180 14.89 -2.14 20.14
C THR A 180 14.18 -2.84 18.99
N ILE A 181 14.93 -3.53 18.11
CA ILE A 181 14.35 -4.38 17.08
C ILE A 181 14.47 -5.85 17.49
N ILE A 182 13.34 -6.57 17.40
CA ILE A 182 13.24 -7.99 17.76
C ILE A 182 12.91 -8.79 16.49
N HIS A 183 13.72 -9.82 16.21
CA HIS A 183 13.47 -10.70 15.08
C HIS A 183 13.63 -12.18 15.47
N ARG A 184 12.64 -12.99 15.03
CA ARG A 184 12.57 -14.44 15.37
C ARG A 184 13.65 -15.30 14.73
N ARG A 185 14.47 -14.76 13.83
CA ARG A 185 15.54 -15.47 13.12
C ARG A 185 16.79 -14.62 13.09
N THR A 186 17.93 -15.23 12.72
CA THR A 186 19.15 -14.47 12.43
C THR A 186 19.14 -13.83 11.05
N GLN A 187 18.35 -14.37 10.09
CA GLN A 187 18.28 -13.89 8.71
C GLN A 187 17.05 -13.00 8.51
N PHE A 188 17.31 -11.79 8.09
CA PHE A 188 16.29 -10.82 7.69
C PHE A 188 15.81 -11.07 6.24
N ARG A 189 14.59 -10.64 5.92
CA ARG A 189 14.01 -10.69 4.58
C ARG A 189 14.02 -9.36 3.85
N GLY A 190 14.38 -8.28 4.54
CA GLY A 190 14.44 -6.95 3.97
C GLY A 190 15.69 -6.74 3.11
N HIS A 191 15.77 -5.59 2.48
CA HIS A 191 16.84 -5.22 1.56
C HIS A 191 18.22 -5.32 2.24
N PRO A 192 19.25 -5.91 1.60
CA PRO A 192 20.57 -6.10 2.20
C PRO A 192 21.21 -4.83 2.77
N ASP A 193 21.05 -3.68 2.11
CA ASP A 193 21.56 -2.39 2.59
C ASP A 193 20.91 -1.97 3.92
N SER A 194 19.58 -2.12 4.06
CA SER A 194 18.87 -1.81 5.29
C SER A 194 19.26 -2.78 6.43
N VAL A 195 19.47 -4.06 6.10
CA VAL A 195 19.97 -5.05 7.07
C VAL A 195 21.36 -4.66 7.59
N GLN A 196 22.27 -4.30 6.67
CA GLN A 196 23.62 -3.90 7.06
C GLN A 196 23.61 -2.66 7.97
N LYS A 197 22.80 -1.64 7.64
CA LYS A 197 22.63 -0.44 8.46
C LYS A 197 22.16 -0.75 9.88
N VAL A 198 21.17 -1.65 10.03
CA VAL A 198 20.65 -2.05 11.35
C VAL A 198 21.72 -2.80 12.14
N MET A 199 22.50 -3.67 11.51
CA MET A 199 23.62 -4.37 12.14
C MET A 199 24.72 -3.40 12.62
N ASP A 200 25.06 -2.41 11.79
CA ASP A 200 26.06 -1.39 12.12
C ASP A 200 25.59 -0.50 13.29
N MET A 201 24.31 -0.12 13.31
CA MET A 201 23.71 0.63 14.42
C MET A 201 23.72 -0.15 15.74
N ASP A 202 23.45 -1.45 15.71
CA ASP A 202 23.55 -2.30 16.91
C ASP A 202 25.01 -2.40 17.41
N ALA A 203 25.96 -2.60 16.49
CA ALA A 203 27.39 -2.62 16.83
C ALA A 203 27.88 -1.31 17.44
N GLN A 204 27.31 -0.17 17.02
CA GLN A 204 27.59 1.17 17.56
C GLN A 204 26.79 1.48 18.84
N LYS A 205 25.86 0.61 19.23
CA LYS A 205 24.95 0.78 20.39
C LYS A 205 23.97 1.96 20.21
N ASP A 206 23.68 2.31 18.98
CA ASP A 206 22.66 3.31 18.65
C ASP A 206 21.24 2.75 18.80
N ILE A 207 21.11 1.43 18.65
CA ILE A 207 19.87 0.66 18.85
C ILE A 207 20.23 -0.65 19.58
N GLN A 208 19.22 -1.42 19.94
CA GLN A 208 19.37 -2.81 20.41
C GLN A 208 18.76 -3.78 19.40
N LEU A 209 19.55 -4.75 18.91
CA LEU A 209 19.07 -5.84 18.06
C LEU A 209 18.98 -7.14 18.87
N ILE A 210 17.80 -7.75 18.91
CA ILE A 210 17.55 -9.04 19.55
C ILE A 210 17.05 -10.02 18.50
N VAL A 211 17.87 -11.02 18.17
CA VAL A 211 17.54 -12.08 17.21
C VAL A 211 17.14 -13.38 17.88
N ASN A 212 16.60 -14.34 17.11
CA ASN A 212 16.09 -15.63 17.60
C ASN A 212 15.11 -15.47 18.77
N SER A 213 14.31 -14.40 18.73
CA SER A 213 13.41 -14.03 19.81
C SER A 213 12.08 -13.55 19.29
N GLU A 214 11.02 -13.86 20.02
CA GLU A 214 9.66 -13.44 19.72
C GLU A 214 9.03 -12.73 20.92
N VAL A 215 8.22 -11.73 20.66
CA VAL A 215 7.37 -11.12 21.70
C VAL A 215 6.22 -12.07 21.98
N VAL A 216 6.07 -12.48 23.25
CA VAL A 216 5.07 -13.46 23.69
C VAL A 216 4.14 -12.94 24.77
N GLN A 217 4.47 -11.82 25.39
CA GLN A 217 3.64 -11.21 26.43
C GLN A 217 3.69 -9.68 26.35
N LEU A 218 2.63 -9.04 26.83
CA LEU A 218 2.55 -7.58 27.02
C LEU A 218 2.36 -7.31 28.52
N LYS A 219 2.96 -6.22 29.00
CA LYS A 219 2.79 -5.73 30.36
C LYS A 219 2.49 -4.24 30.31
N GLY A 220 1.41 -3.84 30.99
CA GLY A 220 1.03 -2.45 31.13
C GLY A 220 1.36 -1.88 32.50
N ASP A 221 1.29 -0.58 32.56
CA ASP A 221 1.28 0.17 33.80
C ASP A 221 -0.15 0.23 34.35
N ALA A 222 -0.32 -0.13 35.63
CA ALA A 222 -1.65 -0.26 36.26
C ALA A 222 -2.37 1.09 36.47
N GLU A 223 -1.66 2.21 36.49
CA GLU A 223 -2.24 3.54 36.67
C GLU A 223 -2.62 4.20 35.39
N SER A 224 -1.76 4.11 34.38
CA SER A 224 -1.96 4.75 33.06
C SER A 224 -2.72 3.89 32.04
N ASN A 225 -2.86 2.59 32.28
CA ASN A 225 -3.36 1.61 31.30
C ASN A 225 -2.57 1.58 29.98
N HIS A 226 -1.33 2.08 30.00
CA HIS A 226 -0.44 2.13 28.86
C HIS A 226 0.55 0.97 28.90
N LEU A 227 1.04 0.53 27.73
CA LEU A 227 2.11 -0.46 27.62
C LEU A 227 3.36 0.04 28.34
N SER A 228 4.03 -0.83 29.10
CA SER A 228 5.26 -0.50 29.83
C SER A 228 6.42 -1.46 29.52
N ALA A 229 6.14 -2.65 29.03
CA ALA A 229 7.15 -3.61 28.62
C ALA A 229 6.57 -4.70 27.71
N VAL A 230 7.44 -5.34 26.94
CA VAL A 230 7.16 -6.58 26.21
C VAL A 230 8.00 -7.72 26.78
N GLY A 231 7.39 -8.89 26.93
CA GLY A 231 8.07 -10.12 27.34
C GLY A 231 8.53 -10.89 26.10
N ILE A 232 9.81 -11.21 26.03
CA ILE A 232 10.44 -11.93 24.94
C ILE A 232 10.81 -13.35 25.35
N ALA A 233 10.47 -14.32 24.49
CA ALA A 233 11.01 -15.68 24.52
C ALA A 233 12.15 -15.78 23.49
N THR A 234 13.31 -16.24 23.92
CA THR A 234 14.48 -16.47 23.08
C THR A 234 14.65 -17.96 22.85
N ASP A 235 14.91 -18.38 21.61
CA ASP A 235 15.14 -19.79 21.26
C ASP A 235 16.19 -20.42 22.17
N GLY A 236 15.85 -21.58 22.74
CA GLY A 236 16.73 -22.36 23.62
C GLY A 236 16.78 -21.88 25.08
N THR A 237 15.94 -20.91 25.47
CA THR A 237 15.80 -20.49 26.87
C THR A 237 14.36 -20.68 27.36
N GLU A 238 14.19 -21.06 28.64
CA GLU A 238 12.87 -21.10 29.28
C GLU A 238 12.54 -19.79 30.01
N GLU A 239 13.51 -18.87 30.11
CA GLU A 239 13.35 -17.61 30.82
C GLU A 239 12.68 -16.56 29.93
N LEU A 240 11.68 -15.88 30.49
CA LEU A 240 11.04 -14.72 29.89
C LEU A 240 11.83 -13.47 30.24
N ASN A 241 12.39 -12.81 29.20
CA ASN A 241 13.09 -11.55 29.37
C ASN A 241 12.14 -10.37 29.06
N TRP A 242 12.17 -9.35 29.93
CA TRP A 242 11.35 -8.15 29.75
C TRP A 242 12.18 -7.01 29.15
N VAL A 243 11.64 -6.41 28.06
CA VAL A 243 12.16 -5.17 27.47
C VAL A 243 11.17 -4.06 27.77
N GLU A 244 11.62 -3.05 28.49
CA GLU A 244 10.81 -1.88 28.78
C GLU A 244 10.55 -1.07 27.51
N CYS A 245 9.31 -0.64 27.31
CA CYS A 245 8.94 0.18 26.17
C CYS A 245 7.67 0.99 26.45
N ASP A 246 7.57 2.11 25.76
CA ASP A 246 6.36 2.92 25.72
C ASP A 246 5.49 2.53 24.52
N TYR A 247 6.10 2.06 23.43
CA TYR A 247 5.39 1.61 22.24
C TYR A 247 5.95 0.29 21.71
N PHE A 248 5.03 -0.55 21.22
CA PHE A 248 5.33 -1.79 20.52
C PHE A 248 4.76 -1.73 19.10
N LEU A 249 5.64 -1.90 18.11
CA LEU A 249 5.32 -1.88 16.68
C LEU A 249 5.51 -3.28 16.08
N PRO A 250 4.48 -4.13 16.02
CA PRO A 250 4.56 -5.44 15.36
C PRO A 250 4.43 -5.28 13.84
N LEU A 251 5.55 -5.05 13.15
CA LEU A 251 5.62 -4.80 11.72
C LEU A 251 5.80 -6.10 10.92
N PHE A 252 4.78 -6.97 10.95
CA PHE A 252 4.80 -8.28 10.29
C PHE A 252 4.31 -8.25 8.84
N GLY A 253 4.00 -7.07 8.32
CA GLY A 253 3.40 -6.84 7.00
C GLY A 253 1.89 -6.92 7.01
N LEU A 254 1.32 -6.73 5.83
CA LEU A 254 -0.12 -6.76 5.62
C LEU A 254 -0.59 -8.14 5.14
N SER A 255 -1.85 -8.45 5.38
CA SER A 255 -2.54 -9.59 4.79
C SER A 255 -3.29 -9.11 3.55
N PRO A 256 -2.88 -9.51 2.33
CA PRO A 256 -3.61 -9.16 1.12
C PRO A 256 -5.02 -9.76 1.15
N LYS A 257 -6.04 -8.94 0.89
CA LYS A 257 -7.43 -9.38 0.74
C LYS A 257 -8.06 -8.66 -0.44
N LEU A 258 -8.54 -9.44 -1.41
CA LEU A 258 -9.21 -8.91 -2.61
C LEU A 258 -10.63 -8.40 -2.30
N GLY A 259 -11.21 -8.84 -1.17
CA GLY A 259 -12.60 -8.52 -0.86
C GLY A 259 -13.56 -9.03 -1.94
N PRO A 260 -14.66 -8.31 -2.22
CA PRO A 260 -15.68 -8.72 -3.20
C PRO A 260 -15.15 -8.97 -4.61
N ILE A 261 -13.99 -8.34 -4.99
CA ILE A 261 -13.35 -8.53 -6.30
C ILE A 261 -12.98 -10.00 -6.55
N ALA A 262 -12.75 -10.79 -5.49
CA ALA A 262 -12.48 -12.23 -5.59
C ALA A 262 -13.61 -13.01 -6.28
N ASP A 263 -14.85 -12.53 -6.19
CA ASP A 263 -16.04 -13.16 -6.73
C ASP A 263 -16.42 -12.69 -8.16
N TRP A 264 -15.57 -11.85 -8.78
CA TRP A 264 -15.82 -11.29 -10.12
C TRP A 264 -15.43 -12.22 -11.28
N GLY A 265 -15.10 -13.48 -10.98
CA GLY A 265 -14.72 -14.49 -11.99
C GLY A 265 -13.34 -14.27 -12.61
N LEU A 266 -12.47 -13.55 -11.90
CA LEU A 266 -11.08 -13.30 -12.30
C LEU A 266 -10.22 -14.50 -11.93
N ASN A 267 -9.16 -14.75 -12.71
CA ASN A 267 -8.12 -15.70 -12.34
C ASN A 267 -7.27 -15.13 -11.20
N ILE A 268 -7.19 -15.85 -10.09
CA ILE A 268 -6.50 -15.39 -8.87
C ILE A 268 -5.43 -16.42 -8.48
N ASP A 269 -4.20 -15.95 -8.27
CA ASP A 269 -3.13 -16.70 -7.60
C ASP A 269 -2.70 -15.99 -6.33
N LYS A 270 -2.77 -16.68 -5.18
CA LYS A 270 -2.31 -16.18 -3.85
C LYS A 270 -2.80 -14.75 -3.50
N ALA A 271 -4.09 -14.51 -3.68
CA ALA A 271 -4.71 -13.21 -3.46
C ALA A 271 -4.18 -12.08 -4.38
N ALA A 272 -3.77 -12.40 -5.59
CA ALA A 272 -3.43 -11.46 -6.63
C ALA A 272 -4.08 -11.87 -7.96
N ILE A 273 -4.42 -10.91 -8.81
CA ILE A 273 -5.12 -11.13 -10.08
C ILE A 273 -4.10 -11.45 -11.17
N GLU A 274 -4.25 -12.60 -11.83
CA GLU A 274 -3.42 -12.95 -12.99
C GLU A 274 -3.72 -12.05 -14.18
N VAL A 275 -2.66 -11.59 -14.85
CA VAL A 275 -2.78 -10.69 -16.01
C VAL A 275 -1.84 -11.10 -17.14
N ASN A 276 -2.21 -10.71 -18.35
CA ASN A 276 -1.34 -10.74 -19.50
C ASN A 276 -0.34 -9.58 -19.44
N THR A 277 0.96 -9.85 -19.47
CA THR A 277 2.01 -8.84 -19.38
C THR A 277 2.11 -7.91 -20.59
N PHE A 278 1.42 -8.22 -21.68
CA PHE A 278 1.38 -7.36 -22.87
C PHE A 278 0.58 -6.08 -22.62
N ASP A 279 -0.53 -6.18 -21.87
CA ASP A 279 -1.48 -5.08 -21.72
C ASP A 279 -2.20 -5.05 -20.35
N TYR A 280 -1.79 -5.93 -19.43
CA TYR A 280 -2.37 -6.08 -18.08
C TYR A 280 -3.87 -6.41 -18.06
N SER A 281 -4.39 -6.98 -19.17
CA SER A 281 -5.74 -7.52 -19.21
C SER A 281 -5.86 -8.79 -18.37
N THR A 282 -7.02 -8.97 -17.74
CA THR A 282 -7.40 -10.20 -17.03
C THR A 282 -8.01 -11.22 -18.00
N ASN A 283 -8.42 -12.38 -17.48
CA ASN A 283 -9.21 -13.36 -18.23
C ASN A 283 -10.59 -12.84 -18.65
N VAL A 284 -11.11 -11.74 -18.04
CA VAL A 284 -12.39 -11.12 -18.40
C VAL A 284 -12.13 -9.92 -19.32
N PRO A 285 -12.49 -10.01 -20.63
CA PRO A 285 -12.22 -8.93 -21.58
C PRO A 285 -12.87 -7.60 -21.17
N GLY A 286 -12.04 -6.55 -21.01
CA GLY A 286 -12.44 -5.21 -20.57
C GLY A 286 -12.16 -4.94 -19.11
N ILE A 287 -11.68 -5.94 -18.36
CA ILE A 287 -11.17 -5.76 -16.99
C ILE A 287 -9.66 -5.94 -17.01
N TYR A 288 -8.97 -5.00 -16.38
CA TYR A 288 -7.53 -4.92 -16.26
C TYR A 288 -7.15 -4.88 -14.77
N ALA A 289 -5.94 -5.32 -14.44
CA ALA A 289 -5.41 -5.18 -13.08
C ALA A 289 -3.97 -4.66 -13.11
N ILE A 290 -3.68 -3.61 -12.35
CA ILE A 290 -2.41 -2.87 -12.36
C ILE A 290 -1.91 -2.61 -10.93
N GLY A 291 -0.59 -2.48 -10.75
CA GLY A 291 0.04 -2.28 -9.46
C GLY A 291 0.10 -3.58 -8.63
N ASP A 292 0.15 -3.46 -7.31
CA ASP A 292 0.44 -4.57 -6.40
C ASP A 292 -0.66 -5.65 -6.35
N ILE A 293 -1.86 -5.34 -6.86
CA ILE A 293 -3.00 -6.25 -6.91
C ILE A 293 -2.82 -7.38 -7.92
N ASN A 294 -2.00 -7.17 -8.97
CA ASN A 294 -1.80 -8.15 -10.02
C ASN A 294 -0.60 -9.08 -9.76
N THR A 295 -0.56 -10.18 -10.52
CA THR A 295 0.56 -11.12 -10.54
C THR A 295 0.86 -11.62 -11.95
N TYR A 296 2.14 -11.82 -12.23
CA TYR A 296 2.69 -12.43 -13.45
C TYR A 296 4.14 -12.86 -13.19
N PRO A 297 4.75 -13.74 -14.03
CA PRO A 297 6.14 -14.12 -13.87
C PRO A 297 7.09 -12.92 -13.86
N GLY A 298 7.90 -12.79 -12.81
CA GLY A 298 8.82 -11.65 -12.64
C GLY A 298 8.21 -10.37 -12.07
N LYS A 299 6.98 -10.43 -11.54
CA LYS A 299 6.33 -9.26 -10.89
C LYS A 299 7.16 -8.68 -9.75
N LEU A 300 7.42 -7.38 -9.83
CA LEU A 300 7.96 -6.57 -8.75
C LEU A 300 6.86 -5.62 -8.24
N LYS A 301 6.64 -5.61 -6.93
CA LYS A 301 5.67 -4.73 -6.28
C LYS A 301 6.31 -3.38 -5.97
N LEU A 302 6.58 -2.61 -7.02
CA LEU A 302 7.15 -1.27 -6.98
C LEU A 302 6.17 -0.28 -7.61
N ILE A 303 6.11 0.94 -7.09
CA ILE A 303 5.28 2.02 -7.65
C ILE A 303 5.66 2.27 -9.12
N LEU A 304 6.95 2.29 -9.42
CA LEU A 304 7.48 2.42 -10.79
C LEU A 304 6.90 1.38 -11.74
N CYS A 305 6.84 0.11 -11.32
CA CYS A 305 6.25 -0.96 -12.14
C CYS A 305 4.76 -0.70 -12.37
N GLY A 306 4.04 -0.27 -11.34
CA GLY A 306 2.64 0.10 -11.43
C GLY A 306 2.38 1.24 -12.42
N PHE A 307 3.25 2.23 -12.50
CA PHE A 307 3.15 3.32 -13.48
C PHE A 307 3.32 2.80 -14.92
N HIS A 308 4.31 1.94 -15.16
CA HIS A 308 4.48 1.30 -16.46
C HIS A 308 3.25 0.45 -16.86
N GLU A 309 2.73 -0.32 -15.92
CA GLU A 309 1.53 -1.14 -16.11
C GLU A 309 0.32 -0.28 -16.49
N ALA A 310 0.12 0.85 -15.79
CA ALA A 310 -0.95 1.80 -16.09
C ALA A 310 -0.85 2.36 -17.52
N THR A 311 0.35 2.71 -17.97
CA THR A 311 0.58 3.22 -19.33
C THR A 311 0.14 2.20 -20.39
N LEU A 312 0.58 0.95 -20.30
CA LEU A 312 0.24 -0.09 -21.29
C LEU A 312 -1.24 -0.47 -21.21
N MET A 313 -1.79 -0.58 -20.02
CA MET A 313 -3.21 -0.86 -19.80
C MET A 313 -4.10 0.18 -20.48
N VAL A 314 -3.80 1.48 -20.29
CA VAL A 314 -4.61 2.55 -20.86
C VAL A 314 -4.58 2.54 -22.39
N GLN A 315 -3.44 2.21 -23.02
CA GLN A 315 -3.34 2.05 -24.47
C GLN A 315 -4.23 0.90 -24.99
N SER A 316 -4.29 -0.21 -24.25
CA SER A 316 -5.16 -1.34 -24.56
C SER A 316 -6.63 -0.99 -24.37
N ALA A 317 -6.99 -0.35 -23.25
CA ALA A 317 -8.35 0.12 -22.98
C ALA A 317 -8.84 1.10 -24.05
N PHE A 318 -7.99 2.03 -24.53
CA PHE A 318 -8.34 2.94 -25.62
C PHE A 318 -8.71 2.20 -26.91
N LYS A 319 -7.91 1.22 -27.32
CA LYS A 319 -8.19 0.40 -28.50
C LYS A 319 -9.51 -0.37 -28.38
N ARG A 320 -9.80 -0.87 -27.17
CA ARG A 320 -11.06 -1.55 -26.89
C ARG A 320 -12.26 -0.60 -27.00
N ILE A 321 -12.15 0.60 -26.40
CA ILE A 321 -13.22 1.61 -26.33
C ILE A 321 -13.46 2.24 -27.71
N TYR A 322 -12.39 2.44 -28.48
CA TYR A 322 -12.42 3.08 -29.79
C TYR A 322 -11.71 2.23 -30.86
N PRO A 323 -12.24 1.04 -31.24
CA PRO A 323 -11.56 0.10 -32.14
C PRO A 323 -11.24 0.67 -33.50
N ASN A 324 -12.00 1.67 -33.95
CA ASN A 324 -11.83 2.32 -35.28
C ASN A 324 -11.00 3.61 -35.23
N LYS A 325 -10.46 4.00 -34.03
CA LYS A 325 -9.58 5.16 -33.92
C LYS A 325 -8.14 4.73 -33.89
N ASN A 326 -7.34 5.26 -34.81
CA ASN A 326 -5.88 5.12 -34.72
C ASN A 326 -5.35 6.03 -33.63
N ASN A 327 -4.71 5.44 -32.61
CA ASN A 327 -3.95 6.19 -31.63
C ASN A 327 -2.49 6.28 -32.13
N VAL A 328 -2.06 7.48 -32.47
CA VAL A 328 -0.64 7.77 -32.73
C VAL A 328 -0.08 8.30 -31.42
N LEU A 329 0.88 7.57 -30.85
CA LEU A 329 1.58 8.01 -29.64
C LEU A 329 2.17 9.42 -29.88
N LYS A 330 1.70 10.39 -29.10
CA LYS A 330 2.21 11.76 -29.11
C LYS A 330 3.00 12.01 -27.84
N TYR A 331 4.23 12.46 -28.01
CA TYR A 331 5.06 12.83 -26.87
C TYR A 331 4.56 14.14 -26.26
N THR A 332 4.42 14.18 -24.93
CA THR A 332 4.00 15.39 -24.18
C THR A 332 4.94 16.57 -24.40
N THR A 333 6.21 16.30 -24.68
CA THR A 333 7.24 17.32 -25.02
C THR A 333 6.97 18.04 -26.35
N VAL A 334 6.16 17.46 -27.24
CA VAL A 334 5.84 18.06 -28.56
C VAL A 334 4.53 18.85 -28.50
N ASN A 335 3.52 18.32 -27.84
CA ASN A 335 2.18 18.91 -27.84
C ASN A 335 1.83 19.63 -26.53
N GLY A 336 2.71 19.52 -25.52
CA GLY A 336 2.37 19.94 -24.17
C GLY A 336 1.25 19.09 -23.55
N VAL A 337 0.86 19.44 -22.37
CA VAL A 337 -0.32 18.92 -21.68
C VAL A 337 -1.18 20.13 -21.36
N GLN A 338 -2.45 20.17 -21.77
CA GLN A 338 -3.33 21.31 -21.48
C GLN A 338 -3.40 21.51 -19.97
N GLY A 339 -3.10 22.72 -19.49
CA GLY A 339 -3.16 23.07 -18.08
C GLY A 339 -1.79 23.09 -17.34
N PHE A 340 -0.70 22.77 -18.03
CA PHE A 340 0.70 23.00 -17.57
C PHE A 340 1.40 24.03 -18.41
#